data_477eb3e2ea1381b44162ec96fedadff5
#
_entry.id   477eb3e2ea1381b44162ec96fedadff5
#
_cell.length_a   1.000
_cell.length_b   1.000
_cell.length_c   1.000
_cell.angle_alpha   90.00
_cell.angle_beta   90.00
_cell.angle_gamma   90.00
#
_symmetry.space_group_name_H-M   'P 1'
#
loop_
_entity.id
_entity.type
_entity.pdbx_description
1 polymer ?
#
loop_
_entity_poly.entity_id
_entity_poly.type
_entity_poly.pdbx_seq_one_letter_code
_entity_poly.pdbx_strand_id
1 'polypeptide(L)'
;TGARAAEASYTEGKGSGIEKIDITSNKNGKQVSIVNGTMVFLYYESILQDATHAVVSYSDSGNSVGSGDNPKKFTSITEGLPLVGQETVNIKVQDNNQNALEMTLYVNKVNPLTEDTRKQVVQLQLASREFIMNEKVRVNTRFDGKISDHIKKLLEDKKYLGPTEKSEEKEGFKAKKIDIEPTENTYNFVGNNKKPYYLINWLSRGAVPKLPEGGGGTGISAGFLFWETNKGLHFKSIDTLLGQNPKLSVLYNESPDENELPPEGYDVKALEYSVSNAVDIQQKLKLGAYSTRLIVFNPFNTFYEVI
;
A
#
# COMPACT_ATOMS: atom_id res chain seq x y z
N THR A 1 -20.70 22.05 -16.49
CA THR A 1 -21.60 20.92 -16.83
C THR A 1 -20.96 19.65 -16.34
N GLY A 2 -21.15 19.37 -15.05
CA GLY A 2 -20.72 18.12 -14.43
C GLY A 2 -21.57 16.97 -15.00
N ALA A 3 -20.90 15.99 -15.60
CA ALA A 3 -21.54 14.73 -15.88
C ALA A 3 -21.94 14.12 -14.53
N ARG A 4 -23.25 13.96 -14.30
CA ARG A 4 -23.76 13.11 -13.24
C ARG A 4 -23.05 11.77 -13.36
N ALA A 5 -22.38 11.34 -12.29
CA ALA A 5 -22.06 9.94 -12.15
C ALA A 5 -23.39 9.17 -12.33
N ALA A 6 -23.36 8.18 -13.22
CA ALA A 6 -24.53 7.36 -13.51
C ALA A 6 -25.18 6.95 -12.19
N GLU A 7 -26.49 7.12 -12.10
CA GLU A 7 -27.29 6.70 -10.96
C GLU A 7 -26.86 5.29 -10.55
N ALA A 8 -26.17 5.21 -9.42
CA ALA A 8 -25.89 3.95 -8.81
C ALA A 8 -27.25 3.38 -8.44
N SER A 9 -27.73 2.41 -9.21
CA SER A 9 -28.91 1.67 -8.85
C SER A 9 -28.62 0.98 -7.53
N TYR A 10 -29.17 1.50 -6.46
CA TYR A 10 -29.16 0.83 -5.17
C TYR A 10 -29.88 -0.49 -5.35
N THR A 11 -29.13 -1.54 -5.61
CA THR A 11 -29.66 -2.89 -5.51
C THR A 11 -29.82 -3.20 -4.03
N GLU A 12 -31.06 -3.39 -3.61
CA GLU A 12 -31.38 -3.73 -2.24
C GLU A 12 -30.48 -4.83 -1.69
N GLY A 13 -29.71 -4.50 -0.66
CA GLY A 13 -29.47 -5.43 0.43
C GLY A 13 -28.39 -6.50 0.29
N LYS A 14 -27.53 -6.54 -0.71
CA LYS A 14 -26.32 -7.35 -0.59
C LYS A 14 -25.22 -6.55 0.11
N GLY A 15 -24.93 -6.89 1.36
CA GLY A 15 -23.77 -6.38 2.04
C GLY A 15 -22.46 -6.71 1.29
N SER A 16 -21.41 -5.95 1.54
CA SER A 16 -20.06 -6.30 1.07
C SER A 16 -19.71 -7.71 1.53
N GLY A 17 -19.14 -8.51 0.65
CA GLY A 17 -18.79 -9.89 0.93
C GLY A 17 -17.40 -10.26 0.46
N ILE A 18 -16.82 -11.25 1.13
CA ILE A 18 -15.58 -11.88 0.69
C ILE A 18 -15.97 -13.02 -0.25
N GLU A 19 -15.62 -12.90 -1.53
CA GLU A 19 -15.91 -13.94 -2.50
C GLU A 19 -14.82 -15.03 -2.54
N LYS A 20 -13.56 -14.62 -2.34
CA LYS A 20 -12.41 -15.51 -2.49
C LYS A 20 -11.31 -15.17 -1.50
N ILE A 21 -10.80 -16.15 -0.79
CA ILE A 21 -9.50 -16.13 -0.12
C ILE A 21 -8.89 -17.51 -0.31
N ASP A 22 -8.02 -17.63 -1.29
CA ASP A 22 -7.39 -18.90 -1.66
C ASP A 22 -5.90 -18.84 -1.36
N ILE A 23 -5.42 -19.81 -0.57
CA ILE A 23 -4.02 -19.97 -0.24
C ILE A 23 -3.44 -21.06 -1.14
N THR A 24 -2.34 -20.75 -1.83
CA THR A 24 -1.61 -21.71 -2.65
C THR A 24 -0.25 -22.01 -2.01
N SER A 25 -0.04 -23.26 -1.64
CA SER A 25 1.21 -23.71 -1.01
C SER A 25 2.40 -23.64 -1.98
N ASN A 26 3.52 -23.10 -1.51
CA ASN A 26 4.78 -23.10 -2.25
C ASN A 26 5.46 -24.47 -2.33
N LYS A 27 5.11 -25.41 -1.43
CA LYS A 27 5.75 -26.74 -1.39
C LYS A 27 5.10 -27.77 -2.31
N ASN A 28 3.78 -27.82 -2.34
CA ASN A 28 3.04 -28.86 -3.05
C ASN A 28 2.09 -28.31 -4.13
N GLY A 29 2.01 -26.97 -4.28
CA GLY A 29 1.11 -26.32 -5.25
C GLY A 29 -0.39 -26.50 -4.95
N LYS A 30 -0.75 -27.13 -3.83
CA LYS A 30 -2.16 -27.27 -3.44
C LYS A 30 -2.75 -25.93 -3.11
N GLN A 31 -4.00 -25.73 -3.50
CA GLN A 31 -4.80 -24.54 -3.22
C GLN A 31 -5.95 -24.90 -2.30
N VAL A 32 -6.20 -24.08 -1.31
CA VAL A 32 -7.33 -24.22 -0.40
C VAL A 32 -8.00 -22.87 -0.19
N SER A 33 -9.32 -22.88 -0.27
CA SER A 33 -10.15 -21.70 0.06
C SER A 33 -10.46 -21.67 1.54
N ILE A 34 -10.25 -20.51 2.16
CA ILE A 34 -10.53 -20.30 3.59
C ILE A 34 -11.73 -19.37 3.82
N VAL A 35 -12.46 -18.99 2.76
CA VAL A 35 -13.60 -18.04 2.85
C VAL A 35 -14.58 -18.43 3.94
N ASN A 36 -15.03 -19.71 3.94
CA ASN A 36 -16.05 -20.18 4.88
C ASN A 36 -15.58 -20.17 6.34
N GLY A 37 -14.28 -20.24 6.58
CA GLY A 37 -13.69 -20.19 7.93
C GLY A 37 -13.22 -18.79 8.33
N THR A 38 -13.27 -17.81 7.44
CA THR A 38 -12.76 -16.47 7.69
C THR A 38 -13.64 -15.74 8.70
N MET A 39 -13.03 -15.30 9.79
CA MET A 39 -13.66 -14.55 10.86
C MET A 39 -13.40 -13.05 10.74
N VAL A 40 -12.17 -12.69 10.33
CA VAL A 40 -11.72 -11.30 10.21
C VAL A 40 -10.88 -11.17 8.95
N PHE A 41 -11.16 -10.14 8.17
CA PHE A 41 -10.32 -9.69 7.08
C PHE A 41 -10.12 -8.18 7.21
N LEU A 42 -8.86 -7.76 7.31
CA LEU A 42 -8.47 -6.35 7.37
C LEU A 42 -7.42 -6.10 6.28
N TYR A 43 -7.65 -5.10 5.46
CA TYR A 43 -6.70 -4.65 4.44
C TYR A 43 -6.26 -3.22 4.73
N TYR A 44 -4.96 -2.99 4.68
CA TYR A 44 -4.36 -1.69 4.97
C TYR A 44 -3.62 -1.15 3.77
N GLU A 45 -4.04 0.01 3.35
CA GLU A 45 -3.45 0.80 2.27
C GLU A 45 -3.39 2.25 2.73
N SER A 46 -2.23 2.86 2.74
CA SER A 46 -2.05 4.23 3.22
C SER A 46 -0.94 4.94 2.45
N ILE A 47 -1.14 6.22 2.18
CA ILE A 47 -0.13 7.11 1.62
C ILE A 47 1.12 7.26 2.51
N LEU A 48 1.01 6.91 3.79
CA LEU A 48 2.10 6.97 4.77
C LEU A 48 2.79 5.61 4.98
N GLN A 49 2.40 4.58 4.21
CA GLN A 49 2.98 3.25 4.31
C GLN A 49 3.60 2.82 2.98
N ASP A 50 4.83 2.34 3.05
CA ASP A 50 5.61 1.91 1.88
C ASP A 50 5.03 0.66 1.20
N ALA A 51 4.20 -0.11 1.90
CA ALA A 51 3.68 -1.38 1.42
C ALA A 51 2.25 -1.65 1.89
N THR A 52 1.52 -2.44 1.12
CA THR A 52 0.19 -2.92 1.48
C THR A 52 0.28 -4.15 2.35
N HIS A 53 -0.59 -4.22 3.35
CA HIS A 53 -0.68 -5.31 4.31
C HIS A 53 -2.12 -5.77 4.48
N ALA A 54 -2.29 -7.04 4.82
CA ALA A 54 -3.58 -7.55 5.25
C ALA A 54 -3.45 -8.50 6.43
N VAL A 55 -4.52 -8.60 7.19
CA VAL A 55 -4.66 -9.57 8.28
C VAL A 55 -5.90 -10.41 8.00
N VAL A 56 -5.72 -11.72 8.00
CA VAL A 56 -6.81 -12.69 7.85
C VAL A 56 -6.80 -13.61 9.05
N SER A 57 -7.90 -13.66 9.80
CA SER A 57 -8.08 -14.66 10.85
C SER A 57 -9.14 -15.66 10.41
N TYR A 58 -8.79 -16.93 10.44
CA TYR A 58 -9.70 -17.99 10.08
C TYR A 58 -9.75 -19.10 11.11
N SER A 59 -10.85 -19.80 11.13
CA SER A 59 -11.11 -20.97 11.97
C SER A 59 -10.97 -22.23 11.14
N ASP A 60 -10.20 -23.18 11.64
CA ASP A 60 -10.00 -24.48 11.03
C ASP A 60 -10.47 -25.59 12.00
N SER A 61 -11.33 -26.47 11.52
CA SER A 61 -11.87 -27.61 12.27
C SER A 61 -11.04 -28.90 12.11
N GLY A 62 -9.90 -28.79 11.41
CA GLY A 62 -9.02 -29.95 11.16
C GLY A 62 -9.45 -30.87 10.01
N ASN A 63 -10.53 -30.53 9.30
CA ASN A 63 -11.08 -31.34 8.20
C ASN A 63 -11.06 -30.59 6.85
N SER A 64 -10.18 -29.62 6.70
CA SER A 64 -10.22 -28.68 5.56
C SER A 64 -9.42 -29.17 4.36
N VAL A 65 -8.44 -30.03 4.53
CA VAL A 65 -7.54 -30.49 3.46
C VAL A 65 -7.50 -32.01 3.41
N GLY A 66 -7.84 -32.58 2.23
CA GLY A 66 -7.68 -34.00 1.98
C GLY A 66 -6.21 -34.41 1.93
N SER A 67 -5.85 -35.50 2.64
CA SER A 67 -4.51 -36.09 2.55
C SER A 67 -4.33 -36.78 1.19
N GLY A 68 -3.25 -36.46 0.47
CA GLY A 68 -3.00 -36.95 -0.89
C GLY A 68 -2.94 -38.47 -1.03
N ASP A 69 -2.55 -39.18 0.04
CA ASP A 69 -2.38 -40.63 0.04
C ASP A 69 -3.62 -41.39 0.51
N ASN A 70 -4.56 -40.70 1.14
CA ASN A 70 -5.80 -41.30 1.62
C ASN A 70 -6.97 -40.30 1.55
N PRO A 71 -7.89 -40.45 0.56
CA PRO A 71 -8.99 -39.52 0.35
C PRO A 71 -10.02 -39.45 1.49
N LYS A 72 -9.90 -40.35 2.50
CA LYS A 72 -10.75 -40.33 3.69
C LYS A 72 -10.08 -39.68 4.92
N LYS A 73 -8.83 -39.26 4.81
CA LYS A 73 -8.11 -38.63 5.90
C LYS A 73 -7.99 -37.12 5.59
N PHE A 74 -8.68 -36.32 6.36
CA PHE A 74 -8.59 -34.86 6.31
C PHE A 74 -7.63 -34.39 7.40
N THR A 75 -6.92 -33.31 7.09
CA THR A 75 -5.99 -32.63 8.01
C THR A 75 -6.32 -31.15 8.12
N SER A 76 -5.71 -30.49 9.09
CA SER A 76 -5.80 -29.03 9.22
C SER A 76 -5.16 -28.34 8.01
N ILE A 77 -5.53 -27.08 7.79
CA ILE A 77 -4.94 -26.26 6.71
C ILE A 77 -3.43 -26.11 6.94
N THR A 78 -3.02 -25.90 8.17
CA THR A 78 -1.60 -25.75 8.55
C THR A 78 -0.76 -27.00 8.28
N GLU A 79 -1.33 -28.19 8.40
CA GLU A 79 -0.65 -29.46 8.09
C GLU A 79 -0.78 -29.86 6.63
N GLY A 80 -1.97 -29.74 6.07
CA GLY A 80 -2.26 -30.14 4.68
C GLY A 80 -1.72 -29.20 3.62
N LEU A 81 -1.62 -27.91 3.95
CA LEU A 81 -0.84 -26.91 3.26
C LEU A 81 0.31 -26.52 4.19
N PRO A 82 1.50 -27.12 4.07
CA PRO A 82 2.60 -26.71 4.93
C PRO A 82 2.90 -25.22 4.70
N LEU A 83 2.35 -24.38 5.60
CA LEU A 83 2.55 -22.93 5.58
C LEU A 83 3.93 -22.62 6.16
N VAL A 84 4.85 -22.29 5.30
CA VAL A 84 6.26 -21.99 5.65
C VAL A 84 6.61 -20.51 5.45
N GLY A 85 5.69 -19.74 4.92
CA GLY A 85 5.84 -18.34 4.54
C GLY A 85 5.99 -18.15 3.03
N GLN A 86 5.58 -16.98 2.55
CA GLN A 86 5.56 -16.58 1.14
C GLN A 86 4.59 -17.39 0.25
N GLU A 87 3.65 -18.13 0.83
CA GLU A 87 2.52 -18.69 0.10
C GLU A 87 1.70 -17.57 -0.52
N THR A 88 1.22 -17.82 -1.73
CA THR A 88 0.38 -16.86 -2.45
C THR A 88 -1.04 -16.94 -1.90
N VAL A 89 -1.62 -15.77 -1.61
CA VAL A 89 -3.01 -15.63 -1.18
C VAL A 89 -3.75 -14.73 -2.14
N ASN A 90 -4.67 -15.31 -2.90
CA ASN A 90 -5.53 -14.58 -3.84
C ASN A 90 -6.83 -14.21 -3.14
N ILE A 91 -7.11 -12.92 -3.07
CA ILE A 91 -8.24 -12.35 -2.35
C ILE A 91 -9.14 -11.61 -3.33
N LYS A 92 -10.44 -11.87 -3.23
CA LYS A 92 -11.46 -11.11 -3.94
C LYS A 92 -12.57 -10.71 -2.96
N VAL A 93 -12.76 -9.40 -2.83
CA VAL A 93 -13.82 -8.79 -2.03
C VAL A 93 -14.71 -8.01 -2.95
N GLN A 94 -16.00 -8.08 -2.73
CA GLN A 94 -16.99 -7.34 -3.51
C GLN A 94 -17.79 -6.42 -2.59
N ASP A 95 -18.00 -5.19 -3.02
CA ASP A 95 -18.87 -4.25 -2.31
C ASP A 95 -20.36 -4.49 -2.65
N ASN A 96 -21.25 -3.75 -2.00
CA ASN A 96 -22.69 -3.81 -2.24
C ASN A 96 -23.10 -3.33 -3.66
N ASN A 97 -22.23 -2.59 -4.35
CA ASN A 97 -22.40 -2.12 -5.73
C ASN A 97 -21.76 -3.06 -6.76
N GLN A 98 -21.34 -4.25 -6.35
CA GLN A 98 -20.66 -5.25 -7.17
C GLN A 98 -19.27 -4.82 -7.70
N ASN A 99 -18.67 -3.77 -7.15
CA ASN A 99 -17.28 -3.45 -7.45
C ASN A 99 -16.37 -4.44 -6.77
N ALA A 100 -15.54 -5.13 -7.55
CA ALA A 100 -14.63 -6.12 -7.02
C ALA A 100 -13.25 -5.50 -6.73
N LEU A 101 -12.73 -5.79 -5.54
CA LEU A 101 -11.34 -5.55 -5.17
C LEU A 101 -10.60 -6.89 -5.20
N GLU A 102 -9.73 -7.07 -6.18
CA GLU A 102 -8.90 -8.26 -6.34
C GLU A 102 -7.46 -7.93 -6.00
N MET A 103 -6.83 -8.77 -5.19
CA MET A 103 -5.44 -8.61 -4.80
C MET A 103 -4.74 -9.95 -4.59
N THR A 104 -3.44 -9.95 -4.83
CA THR A 104 -2.56 -11.07 -4.53
C THR A 104 -1.53 -10.63 -3.49
N LEU A 105 -1.59 -11.23 -2.32
CA LEU A 105 -0.67 -11.01 -1.22
C LEU A 105 0.06 -12.29 -0.87
N TYR A 106 1.06 -12.18 -0.01
CA TYR A 106 1.91 -13.30 0.38
C TYR A 106 1.93 -13.44 1.90
N VAL A 107 1.94 -14.68 2.35
CA VAL A 107 2.02 -14.98 3.78
C VAL A 107 3.37 -14.50 4.31
N ASN A 108 3.34 -13.53 5.21
CA ASN A 108 4.51 -13.00 5.89
C ASN A 108 4.69 -13.64 7.26
N LYS A 109 3.58 -13.83 8.00
CA LYS A 109 3.61 -14.43 9.33
C LYS A 109 2.34 -15.25 9.58
N VAL A 110 2.51 -16.38 10.24
CA VAL A 110 1.43 -17.26 10.70
C VAL A 110 1.43 -17.27 12.22
N ASN A 111 0.34 -16.87 12.83
CA ASN A 111 0.16 -16.85 14.28
C ASN A 111 -1.01 -17.76 14.66
N PRO A 112 -0.81 -18.91 15.29
CA PRO A 112 -1.89 -19.63 15.94
C PRO A 112 -2.37 -18.80 17.13
N LEU A 113 -3.66 -18.46 17.17
CA LEU A 113 -4.27 -17.68 18.25
C LEU A 113 -4.83 -18.56 19.34
N THR A 114 -5.44 -19.67 18.94
CA THR A 114 -6.05 -20.64 19.85
C THR A 114 -5.93 -22.03 19.23
N GLU A 115 -5.48 -22.98 20.03
CA GLU A 115 -5.47 -24.39 19.69
C GLU A 115 -6.33 -25.16 20.72
N ASP A 116 -7.43 -25.70 20.27
CA ASP A 116 -8.26 -26.63 21.02
C ASP A 116 -8.32 -27.95 20.24
N THR A 117 -8.66 -29.05 20.90
CA THR A 117 -8.75 -30.39 20.29
C THR A 117 -9.71 -30.46 19.11
N ARG A 118 -10.63 -29.52 18.96
CA ARG A 118 -11.66 -29.49 17.92
C ARG A 118 -11.58 -28.31 16.97
N LYS A 119 -10.84 -27.26 17.32
CA LYS A 119 -10.82 -26.02 16.56
C LYS A 119 -9.52 -25.26 16.75
N GLN A 120 -8.92 -24.86 15.67
CA GLN A 120 -7.77 -23.97 15.65
C GLN A 120 -8.19 -22.64 15.05
N VAL A 121 -7.78 -21.53 15.66
CA VAL A 121 -7.89 -20.18 15.09
C VAL A 121 -6.52 -19.71 14.71
N VAL A 122 -6.34 -19.42 13.44
CA VAL A 122 -5.06 -18.97 12.88
C VAL A 122 -5.19 -17.58 12.30
N GLN A 123 -4.23 -16.74 12.60
CA GLN A 123 -4.09 -15.42 12.00
C GLN A 123 -2.92 -15.41 11.03
N LEU A 124 -3.20 -15.02 9.81
CA LEU A 124 -2.21 -14.76 8.77
C LEU A 124 -1.97 -13.25 8.67
N GLN A 125 -0.73 -12.85 8.73
CA GLN A 125 -0.30 -11.52 8.34
C GLN A 125 0.25 -11.61 6.92
N LEU A 126 -0.38 -10.89 6.02
CA LEU A 126 -0.07 -10.87 4.61
C LEU A 126 0.61 -9.56 4.23
N ALA A 127 1.51 -9.63 3.28
CA ALA A 127 2.20 -8.47 2.75
C ALA A 127 2.34 -8.56 1.23
N SER A 128 2.62 -7.43 0.59
CA SER A 128 2.92 -7.38 -0.84
C SER A 128 4.21 -8.12 -1.17
N ARG A 129 4.37 -8.49 -2.46
CA ARG A 129 5.59 -9.09 -2.98
C ARG A 129 6.78 -8.16 -2.80
N GLU A 130 6.58 -6.89 -3.11
CA GLU A 130 7.58 -5.85 -3.08
C GLU A 130 8.15 -5.66 -1.67
N PHE A 131 7.31 -5.73 -0.64
CA PHE A 131 7.73 -5.69 0.75
C PHE A 131 8.66 -6.85 1.11
N ILE A 132 8.28 -8.08 0.71
CA ILE A 132 9.10 -9.26 0.97
C ILE A 132 10.43 -9.22 0.19
N MET A 133 10.38 -8.77 -1.06
CA MET A 133 11.58 -8.61 -1.89
C MET A 133 12.52 -7.55 -1.34
N ASN A 134 11.99 -6.46 -0.78
CA ASN A 134 12.79 -5.41 -0.14
C ASN A 134 13.68 -5.94 0.98
N GLU A 135 13.23 -6.97 1.71
CA GLU A 135 14.05 -7.61 2.75
C GLU A 135 15.20 -8.48 2.18
N LYS A 136 15.00 -9.04 0.99
CA LYS A 136 15.99 -9.94 0.35
C LYS A 136 17.06 -9.19 -0.45
N VAL A 137 16.73 -8.00 -0.94
CA VAL A 137 17.60 -7.26 -1.87
C VAL A 137 18.46 -6.23 -1.13
N ARG A 138 19.71 -6.10 -1.60
CA ARG A 138 20.64 -5.07 -1.17
C ARG A 138 21.22 -4.36 -2.38
N VAL A 139 21.27 -3.05 -2.31
CA VAL A 139 21.70 -2.18 -3.40
C VAL A 139 23.14 -1.76 -3.17
N ASN A 140 24.04 -2.19 -4.07
CA ASN A 140 25.49 -1.90 -3.99
C ASN A 140 26.03 -1.19 -5.24
N THR A 141 25.13 -0.75 -6.13
CA THR A 141 25.52 -0.09 -7.37
C THR A 141 25.56 1.42 -7.21
N ARG A 142 26.32 2.05 -8.11
CA ARG A 142 26.31 3.49 -8.30
C ARG A 142 25.08 3.91 -9.12
N PHE A 143 24.53 5.02 -8.74
CA PHE A 143 23.43 5.70 -9.42
C PHE A 143 23.87 7.10 -9.80
N ASP A 144 23.71 7.48 -11.06
CA ASP A 144 24.01 8.80 -11.58
C ASP A 144 22.79 9.30 -12.36
N GLY A 145 22.30 10.52 -12.08
CA GLY A 145 21.16 11.13 -12.76
C GLY A 145 20.08 11.65 -11.83
N LYS A 146 18.83 11.71 -12.32
CA LYS A 146 17.69 12.25 -11.58
C LYS A 146 17.13 11.25 -10.57
N ILE A 147 16.60 11.77 -9.48
CA ILE A 147 16.02 10.94 -8.41
C ILE A 147 14.88 10.06 -8.93
N SER A 148 13.98 10.62 -9.76
CA SER A 148 12.89 9.84 -10.38
C SER A 148 13.38 8.64 -11.17
N ASP A 149 14.51 8.78 -11.89
CA ASP A 149 15.07 7.68 -12.70
C ASP A 149 15.68 6.58 -11.81
N HIS A 150 16.29 6.98 -10.68
CA HIS A 150 16.80 6.03 -9.69
C HIS A 150 15.68 5.20 -9.07
N ILE A 151 14.59 5.85 -8.68
CA ILE A 151 13.43 5.18 -8.10
C ILE A 151 12.79 4.25 -9.12
N LYS A 152 12.62 4.71 -10.36
CA LYS A 152 12.12 3.89 -11.46
C LYS A 152 12.97 2.63 -11.63
N LYS A 153 14.29 2.78 -11.66
CA LYS A 153 15.22 1.65 -11.76
C LYS A 153 15.10 0.69 -10.58
N LEU A 154 14.94 1.19 -9.35
CA LEU A 154 14.76 0.34 -8.16
C LEU A 154 13.44 -0.45 -8.20
N LEU A 155 12.39 0.08 -8.82
CA LEU A 155 11.07 -0.54 -8.89
C LEU A 155 10.88 -1.46 -10.10
N GLU A 156 11.51 -1.14 -11.25
CA GLU A 156 11.32 -1.89 -12.50
C GLU A 156 12.38 -2.97 -12.75
N ASP A 157 13.61 -2.76 -12.28
CA ASP A 157 14.72 -3.69 -12.58
C ASP A 157 14.56 -4.98 -11.76
N LYS A 158 14.59 -6.13 -12.49
CA LYS A 158 14.58 -7.50 -11.92
C LYS A 158 15.65 -7.74 -10.86
N LYS A 159 16.74 -6.99 -10.91
CA LYS A 159 17.82 -7.04 -9.93
C LYS A 159 17.39 -6.53 -8.54
N TYR A 160 16.35 -5.67 -8.49
CA TYR A 160 15.86 -5.05 -7.28
C TYR A 160 14.43 -5.49 -6.96
N LEU A 161 13.45 -4.65 -7.16
CA LEU A 161 12.05 -4.94 -6.82
C LEU A 161 11.20 -5.35 -8.04
N GLY A 162 11.72 -5.17 -9.25
CA GLY A 162 11.01 -5.49 -10.47
C GLY A 162 10.54 -6.94 -10.53
N PRO A 163 9.50 -7.23 -11.31
CA PRO A 163 8.98 -8.58 -11.47
C PRO A 163 10.03 -9.48 -12.15
N THR A 164 10.07 -10.73 -11.72
CA THR A 164 10.91 -11.77 -12.32
C THR A 164 10.04 -12.77 -13.05
N GLU A 165 10.58 -13.51 -14.02
CA GLU A 165 9.86 -14.56 -14.77
C GLU A 165 9.14 -15.54 -13.81
N LYS A 166 9.83 -16.00 -12.76
CA LYS A 166 9.22 -16.85 -11.72
C LYS A 166 8.06 -16.22 -10.97
N SER A 167 8.02 -14.89 -10.86
CA SER A 167 6.89 -14.20 -10.23
C SER A 167 5.73 -14.02 -11.21
N GLU A 168 6.03 -13.85 -12.48
CA GLU A 168 5.03 -13.71 -13.56
C GLU A 168 4.30 -15.03 -13.86
N GLU A 169 4.96 -16.18 -13.64
CA GLU A 169 4.37 -17.51 -13.78
C GLU A 169 3.37 -17.89 -12.65
N LYS A 170 3.37 -17.16 -11.54
CA LYS A 170 2.45 -17.45 -10.43
C LYS A 170 1.02 -17.05 -10.76
N GLU A 171 0.09 -17.96 -10.50
CA GLU A 171 -1.34 -17.71 -10.64
C GLU A 171 -1.76 -16.46 -9.83
N GLY A 172 -2.47 -15.56 -10.48
CA GLY A 172 -2.95 -14.31 -9.87
C GLY A 172 -1.93 -13.18 -9.80
N PHE A 173 -0.70 -13.40 -10.29
CA PHE A 173 0.27 -12.32 -10.35
C PHE A 173 -0.19 -11.23 -11.33
N LYS A 174 -0.23 -10.00 -10.85
CA LYS A 174 -0.45 -8.80 -11.67
C LYS A 174 0.70 -7.84 -11.38
N ALA A 175 1.45 -7.46 -12.41
CA ALA A 175 2.48 -6.43 -12.28
C ALA A 175 1.80 -5.11 -11.89
N LYS A 176 2.31 -4.48 -10.83
CA LYS A 176 1.80 -3.20 -10.36
C LYS A 176 2.22 -2.07 -11.28
N LYS A 177 1.30 -1.16 -11.55
CA LYS A 177 1.62 0.06 -12.28
C LYS A 177 2.59 0.91 -11.45
N ILE A 178 3.58 1.49 -12.11
CA ILE A 178 4.56 2.39 -11.50
C ILE A 178 4.22 3.81 -11.94
N ASP A 179 3.89 4.66 -10.96
CA ASP A 179 3.43 6.03 -11.16
C ASP A 179 4.38 6.99 -10.43
N ILE A 180 5.38 7.46 -11.15
CA ILE A 180 6.48 8.29 -10.63
C ILE A 180 6.37 9.68 -11.24
N GLU A 181 6.33 10.69 -10.37
CA GLU A 181 6.44 12.09 -10.77
C GLU A 181 7.91 12.42 -11.11
N PRO A 182 8.17 13.08 -12.26
CA PRO A 182 9.51 13.48 -12.63
C PRO A 182 10.12 14.47 -11.64
N THR A 183 11.40 14.25 -11.29
CA THR A 183 12.17 15.18 -10.45
C THR A 183 13.11 16.03 -11.29
N GLU A 184 13.40 17.25 -10.83
CA GLU A 184 14.31 18.18 -11.53
C GLU A 184 15.77 17.92 -11.15
N ASN A 185 16.02 17.71 -9.88
CA ASN A 185 17.38 17.60 -9.36
C ASN A 185 18.06 16.26 -9.64
N THR A 186 19.36 16.32 -9.90
CA THR A 186 20.23 15.16 -10.02
C THR A 186 20.84 14.84 -8.66
N TYR A 187 20.99 13.55 -8.38
CA TYR A 187 21.62 13.08 -7.15
C TYR A 187 22.44 11.82 -7.43
N ASN A 188 23.75 11.92 -7.32
CA ASN A 188 24.65 10.82 -7.58
C ASN A 188 25.07 10.15 -6.25
N PHE A 189 24.89 8.84 -6.14
CA PHE A 189 25.20 8.10 -4.91
C PHE A 189 25.54 6.64 -5.17
N VAL A 190 26.07 5.98 -4.14
CA VAL A 190 26.27 4.53 -4.11
C VAL A 190 25.33 3.94 -3.06
N GLY A 191 24.70 2.82 -3.40
CA GLY A 191 23.64 2.21 -2.56
C GLY A 191 24.07 1.71 -1.18
N ASN A 192 25.38 1.51 -0.95
CA ASN A 192 25.99 1.15 0.34
C ASN A 192 25.27 0.02 1.09
N ASN A 193 24.90 -1.04 0.38
CA ASN A 193 24.23 -2.21 0.94
C ASN A 193 22.88 -1.92 1.63
N LYS A 194 22.20 -0.84 1.22
CA LYS A 194 20.89 -0.48 1.75
C LYS A 194 19.78 -1.21 1.03
N LYS A 195 18.62 -1.32 1.71
CA LYS A 195 17.39 -1.86 1.12
C LYS A 195 16.79 -0.87 0.14
N PRO A 196 16.07 -1.32 -0.91
CA PRO A 196 15.44 -0.43 -1.89
C PRO A 196 14.49 0.61 -1.26
N TYR A 197 13.57 0.21 -0.38
CA TYR A 197 12.63 1.14 0.26
C TYR A 197 13.33 2.18 1.14
N TYR A 198 14.40 1.77 1.82
CA TYR A 198 15.22 2.73 2.56
C TYR A 198 15.79 3.81 1.64
N LEU A 199 16.32 3.40 0.47
CA LEU A 199 16.88 4.35 -0.50
C LEU A 199 15.79 5.26 -1.10
N ILE A 200 14.61 4.71 -1.42
CA ILE A 200 13.49 5.50 -1.94
C ILE A 200 13.07 6.56 -0.91
N ASN A 201 12.87 6.18 0.35
CA ASN A 201 12.49 7.10 1.43
C ASN A 201 13.61 8.10 1.79
N TRP A 202 14.85 7.71 1.62
CA TRP A 202 15.98 8.62 1.78
C TRP A 202 16.04 9.65 0.66
N LEU A 203 15.84 9.22 -0.59
CA LEU A 203 15.84 10.07 -1.77
C LEU A 203 14.61 11.01 -1.81
N SER A 204 13.47 10.57 -1.28
CA SER A 204 12.24 11.38 -1.25
C SER A 204 12.40 12.70 -0.49
N ARG A 205 13.29 12.72 0.52
CA ARG A 205 13.57 13.92 1.33
C ARG A 205 14.34 15.00 0.57
N GLY A 206 15.07 14.63 -0.46
CA GLY A 206 15.83 15.55 -1.29
C GLY A 206 15.27 15.73 -2.70
N ALA A 207 14.14 15.10 -3.01
CA ALA A 207 13.53 15.18 -4.31
C ALA A 207 12.81 16.53 -4.51
N VAL A 208 13.02 17.14 -5.68
CA VAL A 208 12.39 18.39 -6.08
C VAL A 208 11.54 18.12 -7.32
N PRO A 209 10.25 18.47 -7.34
CA PRO A 209 9.38 18.23 -8.49
C PRO A 209 9.85 19.05 -9.69
N LYS A 210 9.71 18.46 -10.88
CA LYS A 210 9.93 19.23 -12.12
C LYS A 210 8.80 20.22 -12.32
N LEU A 211 9.15 21.50 -12.44
CA LEU A 211 8.17 22.54 -12.74
C LEU A 211 7.51 22.32 -14.09
N PRO A 212 6.18 22.54 -14.21
CA PRO A 212 5.54 22.62 -15.51
C PRO A 212 6.16 23.75 -16.34
N GLU A 213 6.35 23.51 -17.63
CA GLU A 213 6.80 24.55 -18.55
C GLU A 213 5.77 25.69 -18.58
N GLY A 214 6.15 26.86 -18.08
CA GLY A 214 5.24 28.02 -18.01
C GLY A 214 5.18 28.72 -16.64
N GLY A 215 5.87 28.21 -15.66
CA GLY A 215 6.21 28.90 -14.41
C GLY A 215 5.11 29.69 -13.73
N GLY A 216 4.29 29.05 -12.95
CA GLY A 216 3.23 29.70 -12.17
C GLY A 216 2.94 29.02 -10.84
N GLY A 217 3.86 28.21 -10.32
CA GLY A 217 3.70 27.51 -9.05
C GLY A 217 4.17 28.37 -7.89
N THR A 218 3.25 28.93 -7.12
CA THR A 218 3.53 29.45 -5.79
C THR A 218 3.74 28.25 -4.85
N GLY A 219 4.93 28.16 -4.27
CA GLY A 219 5.20 27.22 -3.19
C GLY A 219 5.52 25.79 -3.65
N ILE A 220 6.71 25.63 -4.25
CA ILE A 220 7.24 24.27 -4.48
C ILE A 220 7.82 23.81 -3.16
N SER A 221 7.13 22.89 -2.52
CA SER A 221 7.66 22.23 -1.36
C SER A 221 8.49 21.02 -1.76
N ALA A 222 9.70 20.87 -1.20
CA ALA A 222 10.46 19.66 -1.31
C ALA A 222 9.82 18.62 -0.38
N GLY A 223 9.00 17.76 -0.92
CA GLY A 223 8.37 16.70 -0.16
C GLY A 223 7.73 15.69 -1.08
N PHE A 224 8.35 14.52 -1.20
CA PHE A 224 7.81 13.38 -1.92
C PHE A 224 7.39 12.30 -0.96
N LEU A 225 6.29 11.63 -1.31
CA LEU A 225 5.82 10.43 -0.62
C LEU A 225 5.95 9.23 -1.56
N PHE A 226 6.36 8.13 -0.97
CA PHE A 226 6.37 6.82 -1.62
C PHE A 226 5.37 5.92 -0.91
N TRP A 227 4.45 5.32 -1.65
CA TRP A 227 3.48 4.39 -1.10
C TRP A 227 3.04 3.36 -2.13
N GLU A 228 2.49 2.29 -1.63
CA GLU A 228 1.93 1.21 -2.40
C GLU A 228 0.42 1.16 -2.26
N THR A 229 -0.27 0.89 -3.36
CA THR A 229 -1.69 0.59 -3.40
C THR A 229 -1.92 -0.74 -4.10
N ASN A 230 -3.13 -1.27 -4.04
CA ASN A 230 -3.48 -2.43 -4.86
C ASN A 230 -3.30 -2.18 -6.36
N LYS A 231 -3.44 -0.94 -6.80
CA LYS A 231 -3.33 -0.55 -8.21
C LYS A 231 -1.90 -0.29 -8.67
N GLY A 232 -0.99 0.08 -7.77
CA GLY A 232 0.36 0.44 -8.17
C GLY A 232 1.28 0.92 -7.06
N LEU A 233 2.48 1.29 -7.48
CA LEU A 233 3.52 1.93 -6.69
C LEU A 233 3.58 3.40 -7.10
N HIS A 234 3.53 4.28 -6.12
CA HIS A 234 3.42 5.72 -6.35
C HIS A 234 4.59 6.47 -5.73
N PHE A 235 5.11 7.43 -6.45
CA PHE A 235 6.09 8.38 -5.93
C PHE A 235 5.73 9.77 -6.43
N LYS A 236 5.15 10.60 -5.56
CA LYS A 236 4.61 11.91 -5.92
C LYS A 236 4.93 12.96 -4.88
N SER A 237 5.01 14.21 -5.34
CA SER A 237 5.13 15.36 -4.47
C SER A 237 3.82 15.64 -3.72
N ILE A 238 3.96 16.22 -2.54
CA ILE A 238 2.80 16.66 -1.74
C ILE A 238 2.01 17.72 -2.52
N ASP A 239 2.68 18.58 -3.27
CA ASP A 239 2.05 19.64 -4.08
C ASP A 239 1.16 19.05 -5.18
N THR A 240 1.64 18.03 -5.90
CA THR A 240 0.84 17.31 -6.90
C THR A 240 -0.36 16.61 -6.27
N LEU A 241 -0.20 16.07 -5.07
CA LEU A 241 -1.29 15.40 -4.38
C LEU A 241 -2.37 16.37 -3.90
N LEU A 242 -1.98 17.54 -3.39
CA LEU A 242 -2.90 18.58 -2.97
C LEU A 242 -3.55 19.35 -4.14
N GLY A 243 -2.88 19.39 -5.29
CA GLY A 243 -3.38 20.04 -6.51
C GLY A 243 -4.40 19.21 -7.30
N GLN A 244 -4.73 17.98 -6.86
CA GLN A 244 -5.73 17.14 -7.53
C GLN A 244 -7.16 17.66 -7.31
N ASN A 245 -8.02 17.39 -8.27
CA ASN A 245 -9.45 17.62 -8.06
C ASN A 245 -9.97 16.76 -6.91
N PRO A 246 -10.87 17.29 -6.07
CA PRO A 246 -11.50 16.52 -5.01
C PRO A 246 -12.22 15.30 -5.59
N LYS A 247 -12.08 14.15 -4.95
CA LYS A 247 -12.80 12.93 -5.34
C LYS A 247 -14.20 12.87 -4.78
N LEU A 248 -14.42 13.55 -3.67
CA LEU A 248 -15.66 13.51 -2.92
C LEU A 248 -15.93 14.91 -2.35
N SER A 249 -17.14 15.40 -2.55
CA SER A 249 -17.62 16.64 -1.96
C SER A 249 -18.56 16.30 -0.81
N VAL A 250 -18.21 16.70 0.39
CA VAL A 250 -18.96 16.41 1.62
C VAL A 250 -19.60 17.69 2.14
N LEU A 251 -20.90 17.65 2.41
CA LEU A 251 -21.62 18.73 3.05
C LEU A 251 -21.79 18.41 4.54
N TYR A 252 -21.40 19.32 5.40
CA TYR A 252 -21.77 19.33 6.81
C TYR A 252 -22.80 20.43 7.06
N ASN A 253 -23.89 20.09 7.76
CA ASN A 253 -24.92 21.02 8.17
C ASN A 253 -25.13 20.88 9.69
N GLU A 254 -25.37 21.98 10.41
CA GLU A 254 -25.55 21.99 11.87
C GLU A 254 -26.76 21.17 12.36
N SER A 255 -27.73 20.96 11.49
CA SER A 255 -28.90 20.12 11.77
C SER A 255 -29.07 19.08 10.66
N PRO A 256 -28.20 18.05 10.62
CA PRO A 256 -28.28 17.04 9.57
C PRO A 256 -29.56 16.20 9.73
N ASP A 257 -30.43 16.22 8.74
CA ASP A 257 -31.47 15.21 8.60
C ASP A 257 -30.85 13.98 7.93
N GLU A 258 -30.83 12.85 8.64
CA GLU A 258 -30.28 11.60 8.17
C GLU A 258 -31.00 11.06 6.93
N ASN A 259 -32.28 11.41 6.77
CA ASN A 259 -33.13 10.93 5.68
C ASN A 259 -33.11 11.84 4.44
N GLU A 260 -32.52 13.02 4.54
CA GLU A 260 -32.47 13.95 3.42
C GLU A 260 -31.21 13.71 2.57
N LEU A 261 -31.40 13.55 1.27
CA LEU A 261 -30.30 13.41 0.32
C LEU A 261 -29.44 14.68 0.29
N PRO A 262 -28.12 14.57 0.02
CA PRO A 262 -27.28 15.74 -0.14
C PRO A 262 -27.81 16.59 -1.32
N PRO A 263 -27.74 17.93 -1.23
CA PRO A 263 -28.13 18.80 -2.32
C PRO A 263 -27.25 18.61 -3.56
N GLU A 264 -27.72 19.10 -4.69
CA GLU A 264 -27.00 18.98 -5.96
C GLU A 264 -25.59 19.60 -5.86
N GLY A 265 -24.58 18.82 -6.30
CA GLY A 265 -23.16 19.22 -6.23
C GLY A 265 -22.36 18.62 -5.06
N TYR A 266 -23.05 17.91 -4.16
CA TYR A 266 -22.39 17.18 -3.07
C TYR A 266 -22.67 15.69 -3.19
N ASP A 267 -21.67 14.89 -2.81
CA ASP A 267 -21.78 13.43 -2.93
C ASP A 267 -22.30 12.79 -1.65
N VAL A 268 -21.99 13.39 -0.49
CA VAL A 268 -22.28 12.81 0.84
C VAL A 268 -22.60 13.91 1.84
N LYS A 269 -23.46 13.61 2.83
CA LYS A 269 -23.61 14.41 4.05
C LYS A 269 -22.76 13.86 5.16
N ALA A 270 -22.11 14.74 5.93
CA ALA A 270 -21.47 14.41 7.18
C ALA A 270 -22.45 14.63 8.34
N LEU A 271 -22.64 13.63 9.18
CA LEU A 271 -23.49 13.70 10.37
C LEU A 271 -22.77 14.37 11.54
N GLU A 272 -21.46 14.15 11.62
CA GLU A 272 -20.61 14.71 12.64
C GLU A 272 -19.29 15.20 12.03
N TYR A 273 -18.79 16.30 12.54
CA TYR A 273 -17.53 16.90 12.10
C TYR A 273 -16.76 17.42 13.30
N SER A 274 -15.50 17.06 13.40
CA SER A 274 -14.60 17.59 14.39
C SER A 274 -13.25 17.96 13.77
N VAL A 275 -12.68 19.08 14.18
CA VAL A 275 -11.33 19.50 13.78
C VAL A 275 -10.47 19.65 15.02
N SER A 276 -9.40 18.91 15.08
CA SER A 276 -8.35 19.12 16.08
C SER A 276 -7.42 20.24 15.60
N ASN A 277 -7.64 21.43 16.12
CA ASN A 277 -6.86 22.61 15.76
C ASN A 277 -5.81 22.91 16.84
N ALA A 278 -4.79 22.07 16.93
CA ALA A 278 -3.67 22.31 17.84
C ALA A 278 -2.71 23.33 17.22
N VAL A 279 -2.65 24.52 17.81
CA VAL A 279 -1.65 25.54 17.47
C VAL A 279 -0.48 25.43 18.43
N ASP A 280 0.60 24.81 17.99
CA ASP A 280 1.88 24.81 18.70
C ASP A 280 2.93 25.56 17.87
N ILE A 281 3.12 26.83 18.20
CA ILE A 281 4.08 27.70 17.47
C ILE A 281 5.52 27.23 17.72
N GLN A 282 5.85 26.80 18.95
CA GLN A 282 7.21 26.35 19.26
C GLN A 282 7.59 25.08 18.51
N GLN A 283 6.67 24.13 18.44
CA GLN A 283 6.90 22.90 17.69
C GLN A 283 7.03 23.19 16.20
N LYS A 284 6.19 24.05 15.64
CA LYS A 284 6.27 24.46 14.24
C LYS A 284 7.56 25.18 13.90
N LEU A 285 8.06 26.04 14.80
CA LEU A 285 9.37 26.68 14.64
C LEU A 285 10.51 25.68 14.69
N LYS A 286 10.49 24.74 15.64
CA LYS A 286 11.50 23.67 15.73
C LYS A 286 11.53 22.76 14.51
N LEU A 287 10.37 22.48 13.91
CA LEU A 287 10.24 21.68 12.70
C LEU A 287 10.51 22.47 11.40
N GLY A 288 10.81 23.76 11.50
CA GLY A 288 11.11 24.61 10.34
C GLY A 288 9.90 24.98 9.48
N ALA A 289 8.67 24.87 10.01
CA ALA A 289 7.44 25.14 9.25
C ALA A 289 7.30 26.61 8.82
N TYR A 290 7.93 27.55 9.52
CA TYR A 290 7.89 28.98 9.21
C TYR A 290 9.17 29.51 8.57
N SER A 291 10.32 28.99 9.03
CA SER A 291 11.61 29.35 8.44
C SER A 291 12.64 28.28 8.77
N THR A 292 13.50 27.96 7.82
CA THR A 292 14.58 27.01 7.98
C THR A 292 15.87 27.64 7.51
N ARG A 293 16.94 27.45 8.27
CA ARG A 293 18.29 27.81 7.87
C ARG A 293 19.14 26.54 7.83
N LEU A 294 19.65 26.20 6.67
CA LEU A 294 20.56 25.09 6.49
C LEU A 294 22.00 25.61 6.44
N ILE A 295 22.84 25.14 7.34
CA ILE A 295 24.28 25.45 7.33
C ILE A 295 25.03 24.18 6.89
N VAL A 296 25.61 24.26 5.71
CA VAL A 296 26.45 23.18 5.16
C VAL A 296 27.90 23.50 5.49
N PHE A 297 28.53 22.66 6.26
CA PHE A 297 29.94 22.81 6.65
C PHE A 297 30.79 21.67 6.09
N ASN A 298 31.84 22.02 5.39
CA ASN A 298 32.85 21.05 4.93
C ASN A 298 34.08 21.10 5.85
N PRO A 299 34.33 20.06 6.67
CA PRO A 299 35.43 20.07 7.63
C PRO A 299 36.82 19.98 7.00
N PHE A 300 36.93 19.55 5.74
CA PHE A 300 38.21 19.37 5.07
C PHE A 300 38.81 20.71 4.58
N ASN A 301 38.00 21.65 4.19
CA ASN A 301 38.44 22.95 3.69
C ASN A 301 37.93 24.13 4.53
N THR A 302 37.28 23.82 5.66
CA THR A 302 36.66 24.82 6.57
C THR A 302 35.69 25.78 5.89
N PHE A 303 35.17 25.38 4.73
CA PHE A 303 34.15 26.16 4.01
C PHE A 303 32.78 25.91 4.62
N TYR A 304 31.99 26.97 4.75
CA TYR A 304 30.56 26.85 5.11
C TYR A 304 29.71 27.69 4.19
N GLU A 305 28.52 27.20 3.97
CA GLU A 305 27.46 27.88 3.21
C GLU A 305 26.17 27.88 4.03
N VAL A 306 25.45 28.99 3.98
CA VAL A 306 24.15 29.15 4.63
C VAL A 306 23.09 29.23 3.53
N ILE A 307 22.14 28.30 3.53
CA ILE A 307 21.05 28.19 2.57
C ILE A 307 19.73 28.55 3.26
#